data_515953fba1c03cbace9b96855363a173
#
_entry.id   515953fba1c03cbace9b96855363a173
#
_cell.length_a   1.000
_cell.length_b   1.000
_cell.length_c   1.000
_cell.angle_alpha   90.00
_cell.angle_beta   90.00
_cell.angle_gamma   90.00
#
_symmetry.space_group_name_H-M   'P 1'
#
loop_
_entity.id
_entity.type
_entity.pdbx_description
1 polymer ?
#
loop_
_entity_poly.entity_id
_entity_poly.type
_entity_poly.pdbx_seq_one_letter_code
_entity_poly.pdbx_strand_id
1 'polypeptide(L)'
;MEIQSRIDGKQIVVNLQQNVSYGLMMSGGLDSAVLLYLMLKACPTASIQPFYIAKHDGSYAYIDGIIEYINLLFNIRIPQPIKVGSPDIHHTQINQAGIRQVLFKHPEIEKLFIGINQNPPQPWGDPKWEFPNRPTFNSNLRIEMPFMMLYKTHIVDLV
;
A
#
# COMPACT_ATOMS: atom_id res chain seq x y z
N MET A 1 3.79 -3.68 15.27
CA MET A 1 3.12 -5.00 15.26
C MET A 1 3.88 -5.91 14.30
N GLU A 2 4.24 -7.08 14.76
CA GLU A 2 4.81 -8.14 13.93
C GLU A 2 3.72 -9.14 13.57
N ILE A 3 3.66 -9.55 12.32
CA ILE A 3 2.68 -10.51 11.81
C ILE A 3 3.43 -11.55 11.00
N GLN A 4 3.09 -12.81 11.20
CA GLN A 4 3.74 -13.93 10.54
C GLN A 4 2.72 -14.68 9.67
N SER A 5 3.10 -14.98 8.43
CA SER A 5 2.34 -15.89 7.58
C SER A 5 2.44 -17.32 8.10
N ARG A 6 1.34 -18.04 8.10
CA ARG A 6 1.25 -19.46 8.48
C ARG A 6 1.80 -20.39 7.40
N ILE A 7 1.97 -19.89 6.17
CA ILE A 7 2.40 -20.71 5.02
C ILE A 7 3.87 -21.11 5.17
N ASP A 8 4.76 -20.15 5.42
CA ASP A 8 6.22 -20.39 5.46
C ASP A 8 6.95 -19.58 6.54
N GLY A 9 6.19 -18.97 7.44
CA GLY A 9 6.74 -18.19 8.56
C GLY A 9 7.30 -16.83 8.18
N LYS A 10 7.11 -16.33 6.95
CA LYS A 10 7.53 -14.99 6.57
C LYS A 10 6.88 -13.94 7.43
N GLN A 11 7.69 -13.01 7.91
CA GLN A 11 7.25 -11.95 8.81
C GLN A 11 7.17 -10.62 8.10
N ILE A 12 6.22 -9.80 8.53
CA ILE A 12 6.15 -8.39 8.23
C ILE A 12 6.09 -7.58 9.53
N VAL A 13 6.59 -6.36 9.46
CA VAL A 13 6.54 -5.42 10.57
C VAL A 13 5.77 -4.19 10.14
N VAL A 14 4.72 -3.86 10.88
CA VAL A 14 3.95 -2.62 10.71
C VAL A 14 4.12 -1.80 11.99
N ASN A 15 4.95 -0.76 11.93
CA ASN A 15 5.23 0.12 13.06
C ASN A 15 4.59 1.48 12.82
N LEU A 16 3.55 1.77 13.62
CA LEU A 16 2.86 3.05 13.62
C LEU A 16 2.88 3.63 15.04
N GLN A 17 2.93 4.95 15.10
CA GLN A 17 2.86 5.71 16.34
C GLN A 17 1.57 6.54 16.39
N GLN A 18 1.06 6.77 17.57
CA GLN A 18 -0.06 7.67 17.77
C GLN A 18 0.35 9.11 17.46
N ASN A 19 -0.59 9.91 16.99
CA ASN A 19 -0.39 11.34 16.66
C ASN A 19 0.64 11.59 15.52
N VAL A 20 0.92 10.56 14.74
CA VAL A 20 1.74 10.66 13.52
C VAL A 20 0.85 10.45 12.30
N SER A 21 1.08 11.25 11.27
CA SER A 21 0.35 11.14 10.00
C SER A 21 1.06 10.21 9.04
N TYR A 22 0.34 9.23 8.54
CA TYR A 22 0.82 8.25 7.57
C TYR A 22 0.03 8.36 6.27
N GLY A 23 0.71 8.16 5.15
CA GLY A 23 0.07 7.99 3.85
C GLY A 23 -0.09 6.51 3.49
N LEU A 24 -1.11 6.20 2.73
CA LEU A 24 -1.30 4.88 2.14
C LEU A 24 -1.66 5.01 0.66
N MET A 25 -0.86 4.41 -0.23
CA MET A 25 -1.22 4.30 -1.64
C MET A 25 -2.24 3.18 -1.82
N MET A 26 -3.46 3.54 -2.19
CA MET A 26 -4.55 2.60 -2.46
C MET A 26 -4.72 2.37 -3.96
N SER A 27 -4.79 1.11 -4.36
CA SER A 27 -5.05 0.72 -5.76
C SER A 27 -6.48 0.25 -6.01
N GLY A 28 -7.27 0.06 -4.95
CA GLY A 28 -8.57 -0.61 -5.01
C GLY A 28 -8.46 -2.15 -5.05
N GLY A 29 -7.24 -2.69 -5.02
CA GLY A 29 -6.99 -4.12 -4.96
C GLY A 29 -6.75 -4.63 -3.53
N LEU A 30 -6.69 -5.97 -3.41
CA LEU A 30 -6.57 -6.69 -2.14
C LEU A 30 -5.35 -6.23 -1.31
N ASP A 31 -4.18 -6.03 -1.93
CA ASP A 31 -2.95 -5.75 -1.18
C ASP A 31 -3.05 -4.43 -0.39
N SER A 32 -3.57 -3.39 -1.02
CA SER A 32 -3.76 -2.11 -0.34
C SER A 32 -4.88 -2.16 0.71
N ALA A 33 -5.91 -2.96 0.50
CA ALA A 33 -6.99 -3.17 1.47
C ALA A 33 -6.47 -3.92 2.71
N VAL A 34 -5.73 -5.01 2.52
CA VAL A 34 -5.10 -5.76 3.62
C VAL A 34 -4.11 -4.87 4.38
N LEU A 35 -3.30 -4.08 3.65
CA LEU A 35 -2.34 -3.18 4.30
C LEU A 35 -3.05 -2.13 5.19
N LEU A 36 -4.14 -1.53 4.71
CA LEU A 36 -4.96 -0.60 5.51
C LEU A 36 -5.50 -1.28 6.77
N TYR A 37 -6.05 -2.49 6.63
CA TYR A 37 -6.53 -3.29 7.76
C TYR A 37 -5.42 -3.54 8.79
N LEU A 38 -4.23 -3.96 8.35
CA LEU A 38 -3.11 -4.24 9.24
C LEU A 38 -2.53 -3.00 9.90
N MET A 39 -2.52 -1.86 9.21
CA MET A 39 -2.13 -0.57 9.78
C MET A 39 -3.05 -0.20 10.95
N LEU A 40 -4.35 -0.30 10.76
CA LEU A 40 -5.33 0.02 11.81
C LEU A 40 -5.35 -1.03 12.92
N LYS A 41 -5.10 -2.30 12.61
CA LYS A 41 -4.93 -3.34 13.63
C LYS A 41 -3.68 -3.08 14.50
N ALA A 42 -2.62 -2.55 13.89
CA ALA A 42 -1.39 -2.17 14.60
C ALA A 42 -1.57 -0.93 15.49
N CYS A 43 -2.31 0.07 15.01
CA CYS A 43 -2.59 1.30 15.71
C CYS A 43 -3.95 1.87 15.28
N PRO A 44 -5.05 1.54 15.97
CA PRO A 44 -6.40 2.00 15.62
C PRO A 44 -6.58 3.52 15.64
N THR A 45 -5.72 4.23 16.34
CA THR A 45 -5.72 5.69 16.45
C THR A 45 -4.75 6.39 15.50
N ALA A 46 -4.10 5.65 14.61
CA ALA A 46 -3.19 6.25 13.62
C ALA A 46 -3.96 7.15 12.65
N SER A 47 -3.37 8.31 12.33
CA SER A 47 -3.89 9.17 11.26
C SER A 47 -3.40 8.64 9.91
N ILE A 48 -4.30 8.06 9.12
CA ILE A 48 -3.98 7.50 7.81
C ILE A 48 -4.70 8.29 6.73
N GLN A 49 -3.94 8.92 5.82
CA GLN A 49 -4.46 9.58 4.64
C GLN A 49 -4.29 8.66 3.43
N PRO A 50 -5.38 8.16 2.83
CA PRO A 50 -5.33 7.40 1.59
C PRO A 50 -5.02 8.31 0.40
N PHE A 51 -4.20 7.79 -0.52
CA PHE A 51 -3.92 8.39 -1.84
C PHE A 51 -4.18 7.36 -2.93
N TYR A 52 -4.64 7.79 -4.09
CA TYR A 52 -4.86 6.86 -5.19
C TYR A 52 -4.47 7.46 -6.55
N ILE A 53 -4.19 6.57 -7.48
CA ILE A 53 -3.93 6.89 -8.88
C ILE A 53 -5.08 6.30 -9.70
N ALA A 54 -5.76 7.14 -10.47
CA ALA A 54 -6.81 6.69 -11.38
C ALA A 54 -6.17 6.00 -12.60
N LYS A 55 -5.93 4.70 -12.48
CA LYS A 55 -5.38 3.87 -13.56
C LYS A 55 -6.47 3.46 -14.55
N HIS A 56 -6.06 3.09 -15.76
CA HIS A 56 -6.96 2.66 -16.82
C HIS A 56 -7.70 1.35 -16.52
N ASP A 57 -7.22 0.54 -15.59
CA ASP A 57 -7.86 -0.72 -15.17
C ASP A 57 -9.14 -0.50 -14.34
N GLY A 58 -9.41 0.74 -13.93
CA GLY A 58 -10.61 1.10 -13.18
C GLY A 58 -10.65 0.58 -11.74
N SER A 59 -9.61 -0.08 -11.26
CA SER A 59 -9.58 -0.69 -9.92
C SER A 59 -9.80 0.31 -8.79
N TYR A 60 -9.45 1.58 -9.00
CA TYR A 60 -9.65 2.65 -8.02
C TYR A 60 -11.15 2.86 -7.65
N ALA A 61 -12.10 2.42 -8.48
CA ALA A 61 -13.54 2.52 -8.19
C ALA A 61 -13.96 1.72 -6.94
N TYR A 62 -13.16 0.75 -6.51
CA TYR A 62 -13.44 -0.05 -5.31
C TYR A 62 -12.95 0.58 -4.00
N ILE A 63 -12.18 1.68 -4.06
CA ILE A 63 -11.52 2.27 -2.88
C ILE A 63 -12.54 2.76 -1.87
N ASP A 64 -13.61 3.42 -2.31
CA ASP A 64 -14.64 3.95 -1.41
C ASP A 64 -15.34 2.83 -0.64
N GLY A 65 -15.68 1.73 -1.31
CA GLY A 65 -16.28 0.56 -0.66
C GLY A 65 -15.34 -0.11 0.36
N ILE A 66 -14.04 -0.18 0.05
CA ILE A 66 -13.03 -0.68 0.99
C ILE A 66 -12.95 0.22 2.23
N ILE A 67 -12.89 1.53 2.04
CA ILE A 67 -12.82 2.49 3.16
C ILE A 67 -14.09 2.44 4.01
N GLU A 68 -15.26 2.37 3.38
CA GLU A 68 -16.54 2.26 4.10
C GLU A 68 -16.56 0.98 4.96
N TYR A 69 -16.19 -0.16 4.41
CA TYR A 69 -16.10 -1.41 5.16
C TYR A 69 -15.13 -1.32 6.34
N ILE A 70 -13.94 -0.76 6.13
CA ILE A 70 -12.93 -0.59 7.19
C ILE A 70 -13.40 0.40 8.26
N ASN A 71 -14.06 1.49 7.88
CA ASN A 71 -14.65 2.44 8.83
C ASN A 71 -15.67 1.77 9.76
N LEU A 72 -16.53 0.91 9.20
CA LEU A 72 -17.49 0.12 9.99
C LEU A 72 -16.79 -0.88 10.91
N LEU A 73 -15.79 -1.60 10.38
CA LEU A 73 -15.08 -2.64 11.12
C LEU A 73 -14.33 -2.11 12.35
N PHE A 74 -13.68 -0.96 12.21
CA PHE A 74 -12.87 -0.34 13.30
C PHE A 74 -13.61 0.76 14.05
N ASN A 75 -14.84 1.09 13.66
CA ASN A 75 -15.62 2.22 14.20
C ASN A 75 -14.83 3.54 14.16
N ILE A 76 -14.27 3.87 13.03
CA ILE A 76 -13.46 5.07 12.78
C ILE A 76 -13.96 5.82 11.54
N ARG A 77 -13.33 6.95 11.25
CA ARG A 77 -13.55 7.70 10.01
C ARG A 77 -12.22 8.00 9.34
N ILE A 78 -11.90 7.23 8.30
CA ILE A 78 -10.76 7.49 7.42
C ILE A 78 -11.09 8.69 6.52
N PRO A 79 -10.15 9.64 6.29
CA PRO A 79 -10.36 10.76 5.37
C PRO A 79 -10.63 10.29 3.94
N GLN A 80 -11.27 11.15 3.15
CA GLN A 80 -11.48 10.88 1.73
C GLN A 80 -10.13 10.70 1.00
N PRO A 81 -10.04 9.73 0.09
CA PRO A 81 -8.82 9.49 -0.69
C PRO A 81 -8.47 10.69 -1.57
N ILE A 82 -7.20 11.02 -1.62
CA ILE A 82 -6.67 12.10 -2.47
C ILE A 82 -6.15 11.49 -3.77
N LYS A 83 -6.67 11.98 -4.90
CA LYS A 83 -6.17 11.61 -6.22
C LYS A 83 -4.80 12.24 -6.46
N VAL A 84 -3.84 11.42 -6.92
CA VAL A 84 -2.48 11.83 -7.29
C VAL A 84 -2.07 11.25 -8.64
N GLY A 85 -0.98 11.74 -9.19
CA GLY A 85 -0.52 11.36 -10.52
C GLY A 85 -1.30 12.08 -11.63
N SER A 86 -0.89 11.85 -12.87
CA SER A 86 -1.56 12.37 -14.07
C SER A 86 -1.84 11.22 -15.01
N PRO A 87 -3.04 11.14 -15.62
CA PRO A 87 -3.39 10.11 -16.60
C PRO A 87 -2.53 10.21 -17.87
N ASP A 88 -1.92 11.36 -18.13
CA ASP A 88 -1.10 11.61 -19.33
C ASP A 88 0.31 11.00 -19.22
N ILE A 89 0.68 10.46 -18.05
CA ILE A 89 1.98 9.84 -17.84
C ILE A 89 1.88 8.36 -18.22
N HIS A 90 2.89 7.87 -18.95
CA HIS A 90 2.99 6.46 -19.34
C HIS A 90 2.79 5.53 -18.13
N HIS A 91 2.02 4.47 -18.29
CA HIS A 91 1.58 3.58 -17.20
C HIS A 91 2.72 3.03 -16.32
N THR A 92 3.94 2.87 -16.86
CA THR A 92 5.12 2.43 -16.09
C THR A 92 5.66 3.50 -15.15
N GLN A 93 5.40 4.77 -15.42
CA GLN A 93 5.91 5.90 -14.64
C GLN A 93 4.85 6.51 -13.72
N ILE A 94 3.57 6.20 -13.96
CA ILE A 94 2.45 6.84 -13.23
C ILE A 94 2.53 6.59 -11.72
N ASN A 95 2.96 5.40 -11.30
CA ASN A 95 3.12 5.08 -9.88
C ASN A 95 4.22 5.93 -9.23
N GLN A 96 5.36 6.04 -9.90
CA GLN A 96 6.49 6.85 -9.39
C GLN A 96 6.12 8.32 -9.32
N ALA A 97 5.43 8.84 -10.34
CA ALA A 97 4.97 10.23 -10.36
C ALA A 97 3.98 10.51 -9.22
N GLY A 98 3.00 9.62 -9.00
CA GLY A 98 2.05 9.75 -7.90
C GLY A 98 2.73 9.73 -6.52
N ILE A 99 3.66 8.80 -6.30
CA ILE A 99 4.43 8.71 -5.06
C ILE A 99 5.24 9.99 -4.81
N ARG A 100 5.96 10.47 -5.83
CA ARG A 100 6.72 11.73 -5.74
C ARG A 100 5.82 12.92 -5.41
N GLN A 101 4.63 12.96 -6.02
CA GLN A 101 3.65 14.01 -5.75
C GLN A 101 3.19 13.99 -4.29
N VAL A 102 2.91 12.81 -3.71
CA VAL A 102 2.56 12.69 -2.28
C VAL A 102 3.70 13.21 -1.43
N LEU A 103 4.92 12.70 -1.61
CA LEU A 103 6.07 13.05 -0.79
C LEU A 103 6.43 14.55 -0.86
N PHE A 104 6.14 15.19 -1.99
CA PHE A 104 6.42 16.63 -2.18
C PHE A 104 5.31 17.51 -1.63
N LYS A 105 4.03 17.19 -1.90
CA LYS A 105 2.89 18.03 -1.52
C LYS A 105 2.40 17.81 -0.10
N HIS A 106 2.75 16.67 0.52
CA HIS A 106 2.32 16.25 1.85
C HIS A 106 3.53 16.02 2.76
N PRO A 107 4.25 17.08 3.13
CA PRO A 107 5.41 16.99 4.02
C PRO A 107 5.03 16.51 5.44
N GLU A 108 3.76 16.68 5.83
CA GLU A 108 3.21 16.21 7.11
C GLU A 108 3.14 14.69 7.22
N ILE A 109 3.17 13.98 6.11
CA ILE A 109 3.18 12.52 6.09
C ILE A 109 4.57 12.03 6.50
N GLU A 110 4.66 11.36 7.64
CA GLU A 110 5.92 10.79 8.15
C GLU A 110 6.40 9.65 7.23
N LYS A 111 5.51 8.71 6.92
CA LYS A 111 5.78 7.58 6.04
C LYS A 111 4.62 7.31 5.10
N LEU A 112 4.96 6.94 3.87
CA LEU A 112 4.03 6.50 2.84
C LEU A 112 4.10 4.98 2.68
N PHE A 113 3.03 4.31 3.00
CA PHE A 113 2.90 2.86 2.87
C PHE A 113 2.40 2.47 1.48
N ILE A 114 2.98 1.41 0.92
CA ILE A 114 2.64 0.90 -0.42
C ILE A 114 2.54 -0.62 -0.36
N GLY A 115 1.40 -1.17 -0.78
CA GLY A 115 1.12 -2.61 -0.79
C GLY A 115 1.70 -3.33 -2.01
N ILE A 116 2.98 -3.12 -2.32
CA ILE A 116 3.66 -3.86 -3.39
C ILE A 116 4.11 -5.21 -2.85
N ASN A 117 3.75 -6.28 -3.56
CA ASN A 117 4.14 -7.65 -3.26
C ASN A 117 5.13 -8.20 -4.28
N GLN A 118 5.69 -9.37 -3.99
CA GLN A 118 6.57 -10.10 -4.88
C GLN A 118 5.77 -10.68 -6.06
N ASN A 119 6.38 -10.66 -7.24
CA ASN A 119 5.83 -11.32 -8.42
C ASN A 119 5.74 -12.84 -8.17
N PRO A 120 4.68 -13.53 -8.67
CA PRO A 120 4.62 -14.98 -8.56
C PRO A 120 5.84 -15.65 -9.19
N PRO A 121 6.28 -16.83 -8.70
CA PRO A 121 7.37 -17.57 -9.32
C PRO A 121 7.02 -18.02 -10.74
N GLN A 122 8.05 -18.26 -11.55
CA GLN A 122 7.86 -18.83 -12.88
C GLN A 122 7.10 -20.16 -12.81
N PRO A 123 6.24 -20.50 -13.81
CA PRO A 123 6.03 -19.78 -15.08
C PRO A 123 4.97 -18.67 -15.01
N TRP A 124 4.44 -18.35 -13.85
CA TRP A 124 3.29 -17.45 -13.68
C TRP A 124 3.66 -15.97 -13.58
N GLY A 125 4.90 -15.68 -13.23
CA GLY A 125 5.38 -14.32 -13.06
C GLY A 125 6.02 -13.74 -14.33
N ASP A 126 6.00 -12.42 -14.48
CA ASP A 126 6.78 -11.72 -15.51
C ASP A 126 8.24 -11.60 -15.06
N PRO A 127 9.23 -12.18 -15.79
CA PRO A 127 10.65 -12.12 -15.42
C PRO A 127 11.20 -10.71 -15.23
N LYS A 128 10.59 -9.71 -15.89
CA LYS A 128 10.98 -8.31 -15.75
C LYS A 128 10.74 -7.74 -14.36
N TRP A 129 9.87 -8.39 -13.59
CA TRP A 129 9.47 -7.95 -12.25
C TRP A 129 10.06 -8.83 -11.14
N GLU A 130 10.94 -9.78 -11.49
CA GLU A 130 11.63 -10.58 -10.49
C GLU A 130 12.72 -9.76 -9.78
N PHE A 131 12.88 -10.01 -8.48
CA PHE A 131 14.00 -9.49 -7.73
C PHE A 131 15.32 -10.12 -8.28
N PRO A 132 16.40 -9.36 -8.55
CA PRO A 132 16.66 -7.95 -8.20
C PRO A 132 16.25 -6.93 -9.25
N ASN A 133 15.65 -7.33 -10.37
CA ASN A 133 15.32 -6.46 -11.50
C ASN A 133 14.11 -5.54 -11.23
N ARG A 134 13.47 -5.70 -10.07
CA ARG A 134 12.39 -4.83 -9.64
C ARG A 134 12.90 -3.41 -9.46
N PRO A 135 12.19 -2.40 -9.99
CA PRO A 135 12.55 -1.01 -9.72
C PRO A 135 12.66 -0.81 -8.21
N THR A 136 13.88 -0.68 -7.71
CA THR A 136 14.10 -0.23 -6.34
C THR A 136 13.62 1.22 -6.31
N PHE A 137 12.55 1.47 -5.56
CA PHE A 137 12.31 2.82 -5.10
C PHE A 137 13.54 3.16 -4.28
N ASN A 138 14.39 4.02 -4.84
CA ASN A 138 15.59 4.50 -4.15
C ASN A 138 15.19 4.80 -2.71
N SER A 139 16.00 4.34 -1.79
CA SER A 139 15.91 4.39 -0.34
C SER A 139 15.41 5.73 0.24
N ASN A 140 14.23 6.17 -0.17
CA ASN A 140 13.56 7.25 0.50
C ASN A 140 13.05 6.67 1.82
N LEU A 141 13.64 7.09 2.93
CA LEU A 141 13.32 6.66 4.29
C LEU A 141 11.83 6.87 4.66
N ARG A 142 11.10 7.66 3.85
CA ARG A 142 9.66 7.90 4.02
C ARG A 142 8.77 6.86 3.31
N ILE A 143 9.32 5.88 2.58
CA ILE A 143 8.54 4.85 1.89
C ILE A 143 8.68 3.52 2.63
N GLU A 144 7.53 2.92 2.95
CA GLU A 144 7.43 1.59 3.57
C GLU A 144 6.68 0.64 2.63
N MET A 145 7.25 -0.52 2.38
CA MET A 145 6.69 -1.58 1.53
C MET A 145 6.67 -2.92 2.25
N PRO A 146 5.77 -3.11 3.23
CA PRO A 146 5.81 -4.29 4.10
C PRO A 146 5.64 -5.61 3.36
N PHE A 147 4.97 -5.60 2.20
CA PHE A 147 4.66 -6.80 1.43
C PHE A 147 5.69 -7.15 0.35
N MET A 148 6.77 -6.38 0.23
CA MET A 148 7.73 -6.52 -0.89
C MET A 148 8.32 -7.92 -1.02
N MET A 149 8.47 -8.65 0.09
CA MET A 149 9.01 -10.02 0.12
C MET A 149 7.93 -11.11 0.16
N LEU A 150 6.66 -10.74 0.06
CA LEU A 150 5.53 -11.65 0.13
C LEU A 150 4.95 -11.94 -1.26
N TYR A 151 4.50 -13.17 -1.48
CA TYR A 151 3.60 -13.50 -2.57
C TYR A 151 2.14 -13.18 -2.20
N LYS A 152 1.27 -13.13 -3.19
CA LYS A 152 -0.16 -12.87 -3.00
C LYS A 152 -0.81 -13.82 -2.00
N THR A 153 -0.41 -15.09 -2.03
CA THR A 153 -0.89 -16.13 -1.10
C THR A 153 -0.59 -15.80 0.36
N HIS A 154 0.60 -15.25 0.64
CA HIS A 154 0.96 -14.80 2.00
C HIS A 154 0.06 -13.64 2.45
N ILE A 155 -0.23 -12.68 1.56
CA ILE A 155 -1.05 -11.51 1.90
C ILE A 155 -2.47 -11.93 2.29
N VAL A 156 -3.05 -12.90 1.57
CA VAL A 156 -4.35 -13.49 1.92
C VAL A 156 -4.33 -14.18 3.28
N ASP A 157 -3.20 -14.79 3.65
CA ASP A 157 -3.03 -15.49 4.92
C ASP A 157 -2.82 -14.57 6.14
N LEU A 158 -2.55 -13.26 5.93
CA LEU A 158 -2.32 -12.30 7.01
C LEU A 158 -3.62 -11.79 7.69
N VAL A 159 -4.79 -12.10 7.15
CA VAL A 159 -6.11 -11.60 7.59
C VAL A 159 -7.01 -12.67 8.14
#